data_2b8e918f927ebe396b863ae093f236e8
#
_entry.id   2b8e918f927ebe396b863ae093f236e8
#
_cell.length_a   1.000
_cell.length_b   1.000
_cell.length_c   1.000
_cell.angle_alpha   90.00
_cell.angle_beta   90.00
_cell.angle_gamma   90.00
#
_symmetry.space_group_name_H-M   'P 1'
#
loop_
_entity.id
_entity.type
_entity.pdbx_description
1 polymer ?
#
loop_
_entity_poly.entity_id
_entity_poly.type
_entity_poly.pdbx_seq_one_letter_code
_entity_poly.pdbx_strand_id
1 'polypeptide(L)'
;MNSHDRVREALLCRIPDRIPKALGFFDQDLAAIAPTAPEDYFVLDIRYAEFDPPANQDTFRRYLDTLPPDIHVGNPAQLRTYHEWQYHPQRGTARPLSEARSLKDLLKYVWPDLSNPSRHAGLTQKVQRFHDQGFAVAGAPPHLGGELFEAAWRLRGYENFMLDLACRHEIADYLLDQLTAMLIENAPILARAGVDILLLDDDVAMPTGLMIGPATWRRHFKARLARVIEIAREASPDLLIFYHCDGDFTRLVPDLVDIGVNVINPLQPDCMDAAAIKRDFGDRLALWGTVGSALLWDRGTPDQVRSEVKRCIETLGPHGLLLAPAYDIDFTPFENIVAFNEAVEEYGQMI
;
A
#
# COMPACT_ATOMS: atom_id res chain seq x y z
N MET A 1 2.31 -25.31 -8.16
CA MET A 1 2.56 -24.55 -6.90
C MET A 1 1.23 -24.17 -6.27
N ASN A 2 1.16 -24.00 -4.93
CA ASN A 2 0.05 -23.28 -4.31
C ASN A 2 0.25 -21.75 -4.49
N SER A 3 -0.72 -20.93 -4.08
CA SER A 3 -0.63 -19.48 -4.23
C SER A 3 0.50 -18.87 -3.40
N HIS A 4 0.77 -19.39 -2.20
CA HIS A 4 1.88 -18.94 -1.35
C HIS A 4 3.23 -19.08 -2.07
N ASP A 5 3.54 -20.28 -2.56
CA ASP A 5 4.82 -20.52 -3.23
C ASP A 5 4.94 -19.73 -4.53
N ARG A 6 3.85 -19.62 -5.28
CA ARG A 6 3.78 -18.86 -6.55
C ARG A 6 4.09 -17.39 -6.35
N VAL A 7 3.45 -16.76 -5.36
CA VAL A 7 3.68 -15.36 -5.03
C VAL A 7 5.12 -15.14 -4.57
N ARG A 8 5.62 -16.00 -3.68
CA ARG A 8 7.01 -15.88 -3.20
C ARG A 8 8.02 -16.02 -4.32
N GLU A 9 7.87 -17.02 -5.21
CA GLU A 9 8.76 -17.15 -6.37
C GLU A 9 8.72 -15.91 -7.27
N ALA A 10 7.51 -15.43 -7.60
CA ALA A 10 7.37 -14.24 -8.42
C ALA A 10 8.02 -13.00 -7.77
N LEU A 11 7.74 -12.72 -6.49
CA LEU A 11 8.25 -11.54 -5.80
C LEU A 11 9.74 -11.64 -5.42
N LEU A 12 10.32 -12.84 -5.42
CA LEU A 12 11.77 -13.08 -5.34
C LEU A 12 12.45 -13.05 -6.73
N CYS A 13 11.78 -12.51 -7.74
CA CYS A 13 12.27 -12.42 -9.12
C CYS A 13 12.65 -13.78 -9.73
N ARG A 14 11.95 -14.86 -9.34
CA ARG A 14 12.04 -16.19 -9.94
C ARG A 14 10.84 -16.47 -10.83
N ILE A 15 10.89 -17.59 -11.57
CA ILE A 15 9.80 -17.98 -12.48
C ILE A 15 8.82 -18.88 -11.73
N PRO A 16 7.56 -18.45 -11.49
CA PRO A 16 6.50 -19.28 -10.92
C PRO A 16 5.90 -20.23 -11.97
N ASP A 17 5.00 -21.13 -11.56
CA ASP A 17 4.23 -21.99 -12.49
C ASP A 17 3.24 -21.20 -13.37
N ARG A 18 2.72 -20.11 -12.85
CA ARG A 18 1.99 -19.06 -13.58
C ARG A 18 2.23 -17.71 -12.92
N ILE A 19 1.96 -16.64 -13.63
CA ILE A 19 2.01 -15.28 -13.03
C ILE A 19 0.91 -15.15 -11.97
N PRO A 20 1.25 -14.75 -10.73
CA PRO A 20 0.25 -14.50 -9.69
C PRO A 20 -0.55 -13.23 -9.97
N LYS A 21 -1.76 -13.20 -9.43
CA LYS A 21 -2.69 -12.07 -9.58
C LYS A 21 -3.24 -11.59 -8.24
N ALA A 22 -3.45 -10.29 -8.17
CA ALA A 22 -4.24 -9.62 -7.14
C ALA A 22 -5.19 -8.61 -7.80
N LEU A 23 -6.21 -8.20 -7.08
CA LEU A 23 -6.88 -6.95 -7.35
C LEU A 23 -6.28 -5.90 -6.43
N GLY A 24 -6.29 -4.63 -6.86
CA GLY A 24 -5.95 -3.51 -6.00
C GLY A 24 -7.05 -3.25 -4.96
N PHE A 25 -7.15 -2.05 -4.53
CA PHE A 25 -8.29 -1.60 -3.73
C PHE A 25 -9.56 -1.64 -4.58
N PHE A 26 -10.66 -2.13 -4.01
CA PHE A 26 -11.95 -2.21 -4.69
C PHE A 26 -13.07 -1.82 -3.73
N ASP A 27 -14.11 -1.21 -4.28
CA ASP A 27 -15.25 -0.72 -3.55
C ASP A 27 -16.12 -1.88 -2.98
N GLN A 28 -16.96 -1.55 -2.00
CA GLN A 28 -17.97 -2.43 -1.43
C GLN A 28 -18.95 -2.97 -2.49
N ASP A 29 -19.19 -2.22 -3.56
CA ASP A 29 -20.09 -2.65 -4.63
C ASP A 29 -19.59 -3.93 -5.32
N LEU A 30 -18.28 -4.11 -5.46
CA LEU A 30 -17.73 -5.37 -5.99
C LEU A 30 -18.02 -6.55 -5.06
N ALA A 31 -17.92 -6.36 -3.75
CA ALA A 31 -18.27 -7.38 -2.76
C ALA A 31 -19.78 -7.68 -2.74
N ALA A 32 -20.64 -6.73 -3.17
CA ALA A 32 -22.07 -6.93 -3.30
C ALA A 32 -22.46 -7.66 -4.60
N ILE A 33 -21.65 -7.54 -5.65
CA ILE A 33 -21.90 -8.17 -6.96
C ILE A 33 -21.34 -9.59 -7.01
N ALA A 34 -20.19 -9.84 -6.40
CA ALA A 34 -19.59 -11.15 -6.35
C ALA A 34 -20.40 -12.09 -5.42
N PRO A 35 -20.68 -13.34 -5.84
CA PRO A 35 -21.47 -14.30 -5.04
C PRO A 35 -20.75 -14.77 -3.77
N THR A 36 -19.44 -14.55 -3.67
CA THR A 36 -18.57 -14.82 -2.51
C THR A 36 -17.62 -13.63 -2.32
N ALA A 37 -16.73 -13.70 -1.32
CA ALA A 37 -15.68 -12.70 -1.19
C ALA A 37 -14.89 -12.57 -2.52
N PRO A 38 -14.59 -11.37 -3.00
CA PRO A 38 -13.93 -11.17 -4.30
C PRO A 38 -12.62 -11.95 -4.44
N GLU A 39 -11.85 -12.09 -3.37
CA GLU A 39 -10.60 -12.87 -3.36
C GLU A 39 -10.83 -14.35 -3.66
N ASP A 40 -11.96 -14.92 -3.23
CA ASP A 40 -12.32 -16.31 -3.49
C ASP A 40 -13.01 -16.46 -4.85
N TYR A 41 -13.86 -15.50 -5.22
CA TYR A 41 -14.56 -15.52 -6.52
C TYR A 41 -13.57 -15.46 -7.70
N PHE A 42 -12.59 -14.57 -7.63
CA PHE A 42 -11.55 -14.42 -8.65
C PHE A 42 -10.34 -15.32 -8.46
N VAL A 43 -10.31 -16.13 -7.41
CA VAL A 43 -9.18 -17.02 -7.08
C VAL A 43 -7.86 -16.25 -7.02
N LEU A 44 -7.86 -15.15 -6.24
CA LEU A 44 -6.67 -14.31 -6.07
C LEU A 44 -5.60 -15.02 -5.25
N ASP A 45 -4.32 -14.73 -5.54
CA ASP A 45 -3.19 -15.41 -4.91
C ASP A 45 -2.78 -14.81 -3.55
N ILE A 46 -3.32 -13.62 -3.21
CA ILE A 46 -3.01 -12.89 -1.97
C ILE A 46 -4.22 -12.87 -1.03
N ARG A 47 -3.94 -12.93 0.26
CA ARG A 47 -4.88 -12.61 1.34
C ARG A 47 -4.29 -11.52 2.23
N TYR A 48 -5.16 -10.74 2.88
CA TYR A 48 -4.73 -9.62 3.72
C TYR A 48 -5.02 -9.89 5.19
N ALA A 49 -4.00 -9.65 6.01
CA ALA A 49 -4.09 -9.72 7.46
C ALA A 49 -3.79 -8.34 8.05
N GLU A 50 -4.78 -7.78 8.73
CA GLU A 50 -4.75 -6.44 9.28
C GLU A 50 -5.05 -6.47 10.77
N PHE A 51 -4.64 -5.41 11.46
CA PHE A 51 -5.04 -5.15 12.83
C PHE A 51 -6.57 -4.95 12.91
N ASP A 52 -7.16 -5.41 13.99
CA ASP A 52 -8.57 -5.16 14.23
C ASP A 52 -8.82 -3.65 14.46
N PRO A 53 -9.98 -3.13 14.04
CA PRO A 53 -10.33 -1.74 14.23
C PRO A 53 -10.32 -1.33 15.71
N PRO A 54 -10.09 -0.03 16.02
CA PRO A 54 -10.24 0.47 17.40
C PRO A 54 -11.64 0.23 17.96
N ALA A 55 -11.75 0.01 19.26
CA ALA A 55 -13.01 -0.32 19.94
C ALA A 55 -14.10 0.77 19.82
N ASN A 56 -13.74 1.98 19.46
CA ASN A 56 -14.64 3.15 19.39
C ASN A 56 -15.17 3.45 17.96
N GLN A 57 -15.33 2.43 17.11
CA GLN A 57 -15.85 2.56 15.73
C GLN A 57 -17.15 3.35 15.62
N ASP A 58 -18.05 3.25 16.59
CA ASP A 58 -19.34 3.97 16.55
C ASP A 58 -19.19 5.50 16.51
N THR A 59 -18.08 6.02 17.02
CA THR A 59 -17.78 7.46 16.94
C THR A 59 -17.44 7.87 15.52
N PHE A 60 -16.77 7.00 14.77
CA PHE A 60 -16.40 7.27 13.38
C PHE A 60 -17.61 7.19 12.45
N ARG A 61 -18.44 6.18 12.57
CA ARG A 61 -19.70 6.09 11.79
C ARG A 61 -20.52 7.34 11.94
N ARG A 62 -20.69 7.83 13.18
CA ARG A 62 -21.38 9.11 13.44
C ARG A 62 -20.70 10.31 12.79
N TYR A 63 -19.37 10.29 12.65
CA TYR A 63 -18.65 11.33 11.93
C TYR A 63 -18.92 11.24 10.42
N LEU A 64 -18.90 10.06 9.82
CA LEU A 64 -19.24 9.88 8.40
C LEU A 64 -20.64 10.41 8.09
N ASP A 65 -21.61 10.19 8.98
CA ASP A 65 -22.97 10.70 8.84
C ASP A 65 -23.06 12.24 8.87
N THR A 66 -22.01 12.93 9.32
CA THR A 66 -21.91 14.40 9.33
C THR A 66 -21.25 14.99 8.09
N LEU A 67 -20.66 14.16 7.23
CA LEU A 67 -20.00 14.64 6.01
C LEU A 67 -21.04 15.02 4.94
N PRO A 68 -20.75 16.04 4.11
CA PRO A 68 -21.58 16.35 2.95
C PRO A 68 -21.69 15.12 2.03
N PRO A 69 -22.85 14.93 1.37
CA PRO A 69 -23.12 13.75 0.51
C PRO A 69 -22.19 13.63 -0.71
N ASP A 70 -21.49 14.69 -1.06
CA ASP A 70 -20.55 14.79 -2.18
C ASP A 70 -19.10 14.50 -1.77
N ILE A 71 -18.85 14.29 -0.48
CA ILE A 71 -17.56 13.78 -0.03
C ILE A 71 -17.58 12.27 -0.16
N HIS A 72 -16.99 11.77 -1.22
CA HIS A 72 -16.64 10.37 -1.33
C HIS A 72 -15.59 10.02 -0.28
N VAL A 73 -16.06 9.43 0.78
CA VAL A 73 -15.20 8.71 1.70
C VAL A 73 -15.05 7.34 1.05
N GLY A 74 -13.88 7.04 0.52
CA GLY A 74 -13.61 5.79 -0.17
C GLY A 74 -14.04 4.55 0.62
N ASN A 75 -13.86 3.38 0.04
CA ASN A 75 -14.25 2.09 0.60
C ASN A 75 -14.04 2.04 2.13
N PRO A 76 -15.06 1.66 2.93
CA PRO A 76 -14.89 1.44 4.37
C PRO A 76 -13.76 0.50 4.76
N ALA A 77 -13.30 -0.40 3.90
CA ALA A 77 -12.10 -1.19 4.12
C ALA A 77 -10.81 -0.35 4.00
N GLN A 78 -10.75 0.59 3.07
CA GLN A 78 -9.68 1.59 2.97
C GLN A 78 -9.76 2.61 4.10
N LEU A 79 -10.97 2.93 4.55
CA LEU A 79 -11.17 3.77 5.72
C LEU A 79 -10.55 3.17 6.99
N ARG A 80 -10.19 1.90 7.06
CA ARG A 80 -9.54 1.34 8.24
C ARG A 80 -8.25 2.08 8.58
N THR A 81 -7.44 2.44 7.61
CA THR A 81 -6.22 3.22 7.81
C THR A 81 -6.47 4.71 8.01
N TYR A 82 -7.40 5.31 7.28
CA TYR A 82 -7.83 6.69 7.50
C TYR A 82 -8.59 6.86 8.83
N HIS A 83 -9.20 5.81 9.34
CA HIS A 83 -9.95 5.79 10.59
C HIS A 83 -9.14 6.25 11.79
N GLU A 84 -7.92 5.78 11.91
CA GLU A 84 -7.12 5.99 13.11
C GLU A 84 -6.78 7.47 13.25
N TRP A 85 -6.45 8.12 12.15
CA TRP A 85 -6.26 9.55 12.12
C TRP A 85 -7.54 10.32 12.47
N GLN A 86 -8.69 9.85 12.02
CA GLN A 86 -9.98 10.50 12.28
C GLN A 86 -10.56 10.19 13.66
N TYR A 87 -10.19 9.10 14.28
CA TYR A 87 -10.57 8.73 15.65
C TYR A 87 -9.78 9.43 16.74
N HIS A 88 -8.77 10.20 16.40
CA HIS A 88 -7.94 10.85 17.37
C HIS A 88 -8.77 11.78 18.27
N PRO A 89 -8.65 11.71 19.63
CA PRO A 89 -9.47 12.49 20.56
C PRO A 89 -9.39 14.00 20.39
N GLN A 90 -8.28 14.51 19.82
CA GLN A 90 -8.02 15.95 19.62
C GLN A 90 -8.49 16.48 18.26
N ARG A 91 -9.16 15.68 17.47
CA ARG A 91 -9.63 16.12 16.18
C ARG A 91 -10.89 16.98 16.30
N GLY A 92 -10.70 18.21 16.41
CA GLY A 92 -11.73 19.22 16.07
C GLY A 92 -11.53 19.75 14.66
N THR A 93 -10.39 19.40 14.02
CA THR A 93 -10.00 19.82 12.68
C THR A 93 -9.42 18.64 11.92
N ALA A 94 -9.62 18.62 10.61
CA ALA A 94 -9.00 17.65 9.72
C ALA A 94 -7.45 17.69 9.73
N ARG A 95 -6.84 18.68 10.42
CA ARG A 95 -5.39 18.91 10.50
C ARG A 95 -5.01 19.35 11.90
N PRO A 96 -4.91 18.43 12.86
CA PRO A 96 -4.79 18.78 14.28
C PRO A 96 -3.54 19.55 14.65
N LEU A 97 -2.49 19.50 13.83
CA LEU A 97 -1.22 20.20 14.04
C LEU A 97 -1.04 21.45 13.15
N SER A 98 -2.06 21.85 12.38
CA SER A 98 -1.94 22.99 11.45
C SER A 98 -1.59 24.31 12.15
N GLU A 99 -2.06 24.50 13.37
CA GLU A 99 -1.84 25.72 14.16
C GLU A 99 -0.58 25.72 15.02
N ALA A 100 0.16 24.59 15.07
CA ALA A 100 1.42 24.53 15.81
C ALA A 100 2.47 25.48 15.19
N ARG A 101 3.12 26.30 16.02
CA ARG A 101 4.13 27.29 15.58
C ARG A 101 5.53 26.94 16.03
N SER A 102 5.66 25.99 16.94
CA SER A 102 6.92 25.59 17.53
C SER A 102 6.93 24.10 17.88
N LEU A 103 8.12 23.54 18.11
CA LEU A 103 8.27 22.20 18.66
C LEU A 103 7.51 22.03 19.99
N LYS A 104 7.47 23.08 20.83
CA LYS A 104 6.72 23.05 22.10
C LYS A 104 5.21 22.83 21.91
N ASP A 105 4.66 23.26 20.78
CA ASP A 105 3.24 23.04 20.48
C ASP A 105 3.01 21.61 20.04
N LEU A 106 3.90 21.02 19.24
CA LEU A 106 3.85 19.61 18.84
C LEU A 106 3.99 18.64 20.03
N LEU A 107 4.82 19.00 21.01
CA LEU A 107 5.01 18.22 22.24
C LEU A 107 3.74 18.10 23.11
N LYS A 108 2.73 18.93 22.88
CA LYS A 108 1.43 18.84 23.58
C LYS A 108 0.46 17.88 22.91
N TYR A 109 0.78 17.46 21.67
CA TYR A 109 -0.10 16.59 20.93
C TYR A 109 -0.08 15.17 21.50
N VAL A 110 -1.25 14.63 21.74
CA VAL A 110 -1.41 13.26 22.25
C VAL A 110 -1.53 12.33 21.07
N TRP A 111 -0.51 11.52 20.88
CA TRP A 111 -0.45 10.54 19.80
C TRP A 111 -1.40 9.37 20.07
N PRO A 112 -2.06 8.80 19.05
CA PRO A 112 -2.89 7.64 19.21
C PRO A 112 -2.05 6.39 19.54
N ASP A 113 -2.59 5.51 20.38
CA ASP A 113 -2.04 4.17 20.62
C ASP A 113 -2.52 3.24 19.49
N LEU A 114 -1.67 3.03 18.49
CA LEU A 114 -1.95 2.14 17.37
C LEU A 114 -1.54 0.69 17.65
N SER A 115 -0.73 0.46 18.67
CA SER A 115 -0.14 -0.84 19.02
C SER A 115 -0.93 -1.63 20.07
N ASN A 116 -2.13 -1.16 20.45
CA ASN A 116 -2.93 -1.78 21.48
C ASN A 116 -3.09 -3.30 21.27
N PRO A 117 -2.70 -4.16 22.23
CA PRO A 117 -2.69 -5.61 22.06
C PRO A 117 -4.05 -6.22 21.65
N SER A 118 -5.16 -5.60 22.04
CA SER A 118 -6.50 -6.09 21.65
C SER A 118 -6.73 -6.03 20.14
N ARG A 119 -5.99 -5.18 19.41
CA ARG A 119 -6.13 -4.98 17.97
C ARG A 119 -5.42 -6.04 17.13
N HIS A 120 -4.51 -6.79 17.70
CA HIS A 120 -3.73 -7.81 16.99
C HIS A 120 -3.73 -9.19 17.67
N ALA A 121 -4.58 -9.40 18.69
CA ALA A 121 -4.66 -10.66 19.42
C ALA A 121 -4.98 -11.87 18.54
N GLY A 122 -5.78 -11.70 17.47
CA GLY A 122 -6.16 -12.76 16.54
C GLY A 122 -5.27 -12.85 15.28
N LEU A 123 -4.29 -11.97 15.13
CA LEU A 123 -3.55 -11.79 13.86
C LEU A 123 -2.80 -13.05 13.43
N THR A 124 -2.03 -13.67 14.34
CA THR A 124 -1.28 -14.91 14.05
C THR A 124 -2.20 -16.05 13.61
N GLN A 125 -3.37 -16.20 14.24
CA GLN A 125 -4.32 -17.24 13.86
C GLN A 125 -4.94 -16.96 12.48
N LYS A 126 -5.19 -15.69 12.15
CA LYS A 126 -5.69 -15.27 10.84
C LYS A 126 -4.66 -15.58 9.75
N VAL A 127 -3.40 -15.25 9.95
CA VAL A 127 -2.30 -15.55 9.03
C VAL A 127 -2.16 -17.05 8.83
N GLN A 128 -2.06 -17.82 9.93
CA GLN A 128 -1.92 -19.28 9.85
C GLN A 128 -3.06 -19.94 9.08
N ARG A 129 -4.30 -19.51 9.29
CA ARG A 129 -5.45 -20.02 8.53
C ARG A 129 -5.30 -19.80 7.02
N PHE A 130 -4.78 -18.66 6.58
CA PHE A 130 -4.54 -18.41 5.16
C PHE A 130 -3.39 -19.25 4.61
N HIS A 131 -2.31 -19.43 5.39
CA HIS A 131 -1.22 -20.32 5.02
C HIS A 131 -1.67 -21.80 4.90
N ASP A 132 -2.51 -22.29 5.82
CA ASP A 132 -3.08 -23.64 5.76
C ASP A 132 -3.94 -23.85 4.50
N GLN A 133 -4.51 -22.79 3.96
CA GLN A 133 -5.23 -22.77 2.68
C GLN A 133 -4.30 -22.60 1.47
N GLY A 134 -3.01 -22.37 1.67
CA GLY A 134 -2.00 -22.24 0.63
C GLY A 134 -1.89 -20.85 0.02
N PHE A 135 -2.37 -19.79 0.69
CA PHE A 135 -2.28 -18.41 0.22
C PHE A 135 -1.06 -17.68 0.80
N ALA A 136 -0.50 -16.74 0.03
CA ALA A 136 0.41 -15.74 0.54
C ALA A 136 -0.37 -14.66 1.31
N VAL A 137 0.23 -14.14 2.38
CA VAL A 137 -0.41 -13.16 3.26
C VAL A 137 0.36 -11.86 3.27
N ALA A 138 -0.31 -10.77 2.91
CA ALA A 138 0.20 -9.43 3.02
C ALA A 138 -0.44 -8.70 4.22
N GLY A 139 0.30 -7.79 4.85
CA GLY A 139 -0.21 -7.00 5.96
C GLY A 139 0.41 -5.61 6.00
N ALA A 140 -0.43 -4.59 6.29
CA ALA A 140 -0.03 -3.22 6.50
C ALA A 140 -0.03 -2.87 7.99
N PRO A 141 1.00 -2.18 8.52
CA PRO A 141 0.93 -1.65 9.86
C PRO A 141 -0.16 -0.57 9.93
N PRO A 142 -0.83 -0.40 11.08
CA PRO A 142 -1.76 0.72 11.22
C PRO A 142 -1.01 2.04 11.14
N HIS A 143 -1.56 3.00 10.40
CA HIS A 143 -0.96 4.30 10.13
C HIS A 143 -1.99 5.45 10.14
N LEU A 144 -1.54 6.69 10.05
CA LEU A 144 -2.37 7.89 10.11
C LEU A 144 -2.68 8.49 8.73
N GLY A 145 -2.97 7.66 7.76
CA GLY A 145 -3.22 8.06 6.38
C GLY A 145 -1.91 8.18 5.58
N GLY A 146 -1.20 7.07 5.41
CA GLY A 146 0.17 6.95 4.91
C GLY A 146 1.18 6.79 6.04
N GLU A 147 2.37 6.31 5.74
CA GLU A 147 3.38 6.01 6.76
C GLU A 147 4.07 7.27 7.30
N LEU A 148 4.67 8.05 6.42
CA LEU A 148 5.52 9.17 6.83
C LEU A 148 5.13 10.50 6.19
N PHE A 149 5.29 10.63 4.87
CA PHE A 149 5.04 11.89 4.17
C PHE A 149 3.57 12.27 4.19
N GLU A 150 2.71 11.33 3.81
CA GLU A 150 1.27 11.58 3.80
C GLU A 150 0.71 11.82 5.19
N ALA A 151 1.03 10.97 6.16
CA ALA A 151 0.60 11.15 7.54
C ALA A 151 1.07 12.52 8.09
N ALA A 152 2.30 12.90 7.81
CA ALA A 152 2.84 14.16 8.26
C ALA A 152 2.10 15.38 7.69
N TRP A 153 1.85 15.42 6.37
CA TRP A 153 1.14 16.55 5.79
C TRP A 153 -0.37 16.53 6.10
N ARG A 154 -0.98 15.35 6.28
CA ARG A 154 -2.38 15.23 6.74
C ARG A 154 -2.55 15.82 8.14
N LEU A 155 -1.63 15.54 9.05
CA LEU A 155 -1.64 16.08 10.41
C LEU A 155 -1.29 17.58 10.45
N ARG A 156 -0.27 17.99 9.71
CA ARG A 156 0.37 19.30 9.78
C ARG A 156 -0.26 20.35 8.85
N GLY A 157 -0.91 19.90 7.79
CA GLY A 157 -1.26 20.70 6.60
C GLY A 157 -0.11 20.72 5.61
N TYR A 158 -0.42 20.53 4.33
CA TYR A 158 0.57 20.37 3.25
C TYR A 158 1.57 21.53 3.21
N GLU A 159 1.09 22.77 3.13
CA GLU A 159 1.95 23.96 3.05
C GLU A 159 2.87 24.09 4.27
N ASN A 160 2.33 23.87 5.48
CA ASN A 160 3.12 23.93 6.71
C ASN A 160 4.19 22.85 6.74
N PHE A 161 3.86 21.62 6.33
CA PHE A 161 4.82 20.53 6.32
C PHE A 161 5.93 20.75 5.28
N MET A 162 5.59 21.24 4.08
CA MET A 162 6.58 21.62 3.08
C MET A 162 7.53 22.73 3.58
N LEU A 163 7.02 23.70 4.30
CA LEU A 163 7.84 24.73 4.96
C LEU A 163 8.71 24.14 6.08
N ASP A 164 8.19 23.19 6.85
CA ASP A 164 8.95 22.51 7.91
C ASP A 164 10.10 21.71 7.31
N LEU A 165 9.88 20.97 6.20
CA LEU A 165 10.94 20.27 5.47
C LEU A 165 12.01 21.23 4.90
N ALA A 166 11.60 22.41 4.44
CA ALA A 166 12.50 23.37 3.82
C ALA A 166 13.29 24.23 4.82
N CYS A 167 12.66 24.66 5.92
CA CYS A 167 13.17 25.74 6.78
C CYS A 167 13.09 25.46 8.28
N ARG A 168 12.30 24.47 8.72
CA ARG A 168 12.05 24.17 10.14
C ARG A 168 12.29 22.68 10.42
N HIS A 169 13.47 22.24 10.10
CA HIS A 169 13.83 20.80 10.13
C HIS A 169 13.53 20.12 11.47
N GLU A 170 13.72 20.80 12.61
CA GLU A 170 13.41 20.28 13.94
C GLU A 170 11.93 19.89 14.11
N ILE A 171 11.01 20.62 13.48
CA ILE A 171 9.56 20.34 13.49
C ILE A 171 9.29 19.14 12.59
N ALA A 172 9.83 19.15 11.36
CA ALA A 172 9.69 18.03 10.43
C ALA A 172 10.27 16.74 11.02
N ASP A 173 11.48 16.79 11.56
CA ASP A 173 12.16 15.62 12.12
C ASP A 173 11.39 15.07 13.33
N TYR A 174 10.92 15.91 14.27
CA TYR A 174 10.12 15.45 15.40
C TYR A 174 8.83 14.74 14.92
N LEU A 175 8.12 15.33 13.97
CA LEU A 175 6.88 14.75 13.43
C LEU A 175 7.14 13.38 12.79
N LEU A 176 8.15 13.31 11.93
CA LEU A 176 8.55 12.07 11.25
C LEU A 176 9.09 11.01 12.22
N ASP A 177 9.80 11.42 13.29
CA ASP A 177 10.28 10.50 14.32
C ASP A 177 9.13 9.86 15.10
N GLN A 178 8.05 10.62 15.40
CA GLN A 178 6.86 10.08 16.04
C GLN A 178 6.13 9.07 15.14
N LEU A 179 5.96 9.39 13.86
CA LEU A 179 5.36 8.48 12.88
C LEU A 179 6.21 7.22 12.69
N THR A 180 7.53 7.39 12.61
CA THR A 180 8.47 6.25 12.51
C THR A 180 8.41 5.35 13.74
N ALA A 181 8.28 5.93 14.95
CA ALA A 181 8.14 5.15 16.18
C ALA A 181 6.91 4.23 16.15
N MET A 182 5.77 4.73 15.63
CA MET A 182 4.56 3.90 15.46
C MET A 182 4.79 2.73 14.51
N LEU A 183 5.49 2.96 13.40
CA LEU A 183 5.81 1.89 12.45
C LEU A 183 6.78 0.86 13.04
N ILE A 184 7.78 1.32 13.80
CA ILE A 184 8.74 0.45 14.51
C ILE A 184 8.04 -0.43 15.55
N GLU A 185 6.97 0.04 16.18
CA GLU A 185 6.17 -0.77 17.09
C GLU A 185 5.32 -1.81 16.36
N ASN A 186 4.68 -1.43 15.26
CA ASN A 186 3.62 -2.22 14.62
C ASN A 186 4.13 -3.17 13.52
N ALA A 187 5.12 -2.79 12.72
CA ALA A 187 5.62 -3.64 11.63
C ALA A 187 6.19 -5.00 12.14
N PRO A 188 6.94 -5.06 13.26
CA PRO A 188 7.39 -6.33 13.81
C PRO A 188 6.26 -7.23 14.34
N ILE A 189 5.09 -6.68 14.68
CA ILE A 189 3.92 -7.46 15.11
C ILE A 189 3.40 -8.28 13.94
N LEU A 190 3.26 -7.65 12.75
CA LEU A 190 2.90 -8.33 11.51
C LEU A 190 3.95 -9.38 11.13
N ALA A 191 5.23 -9.03 11.17
CA ALA A 191 6.32 -9.94 10.88
C ALA A 191 6.30 -11.19 11.79
N ARG A 192 6.13 -11.01 13.10
CA ARG A 192 5.99 -12.13 14.07
C ARG A 192 4.70 -12.92 13.91
N ALA A 193 3.63 -12.29 13.41
CA ALA A 193 2.39 -13.00 13.10
C ALA A 193 2.54 -13.91 11.88
N GLY A 194 3.61 -13.74 11.09
CA GLY A 194 3.97 -14.59 9.97
C GLY A 194 3.50 -14.08 8.61
N VAL A 195 3.20 -12.78 8.45
CA VAL A 195 2.90 -12.25 7.11
C VAL A 195 4.10 -12.45 6.18
N ASP A 196 3.84 -12.76 4.92
CA ASP A 196 4.87 -12.93 3.90
C ASP A 196 5.36 -11.60 3.33
N ILE A 197 4.46 -10.60 3.30
CA ILE A 197 4.69 -9.31 2.68
C ILE A 197 4.25 -8.22 3.66
N LEU A 198 5.18 -7.32 4.00
CA LEU A 198 4.88 -6.08 4.72
C LEU A 198 4.56 -5.00 3.69
N LEU A 199 3.36 -4.47 3.75
CA LEU A 199 2.92 -3.38 2.89
C LEU A 199 3.27 -2.04 3.57
N LEU A 200 4.00 -1.18 2.87
CA LEU A 200 4.28 0.20 3.24
C LEU A 200 3.70 1.11 2.16
N ASP A 201 3.03 2.19 2.58
CA ASP A 201 2.26 3.07 1.70
C ASP A 201 2.56 4.54 2.01
N ASP A 202 3.17 5.25 1.06
CA ASP A 202 3.53 6.66 1.27
C ASP A 202 3.63 7.43 -0.05
N ASP A 203 2.56 8.10 -0.46
CA ASP A 203 2.50 8.87 -1.70
C ASP A 203 3.36 10.13 -1.63
N VAL A 204 4.56 10.05 -2.21
CA VAL A 204 5.52 11.15 -2.30
C VAL A 204 5.63 11.73 -3.72
N ALA A 205 4.79 11.26 -4.64
CA ALA A 205 4.81 11.66 -6.05
C ALA A 205 3.44 12.09 -6.57
N MET A 206 3.47 12.72 -7.71
CA MET A 206 2.33 13.06 -8.57
C MET A 206 2.59 12.46 -9.96
N PRO A 207 1.63 12.46 -10.89
CA PRO A 207 1.84 11.95 -12.25
C PRO A 207 3.04 12.57 -12.99
N THR A 208 3.45 13.76 -12.64
CA THR A 208 4.54 14.50 -13.29
C THR A 208 5.88 14.44 -12.54
N GLY A 209 5.98 13.68 -11.45
CA GLY A 209 7.20 13.53 -10.66
C GLY A 209 7.01 13.75 -9.16
N LEU A 210 8.11 13.75 -8.43
CA LEU A 210 8.12 13.83 -6.97
C LEU A 210 7.58 15.17 -6.44
N MET A 211 6.76 15.11 -5.39
CA MET A 211 6.33 16.27 -4.62
C MET A 211 7.47 16.90 -3.80
N ILE A 212 8.45 16.08 -3.42
CA ILE A 212 9.69 16.51 -2.76
C ILE A 212 10.90 15.98 -3.53
N GLY A 213 11.96 16.79 -3.63
CA GLY A 213 13.16 16.37 -4.36
C GLY A 213 13.87 15.18 -3.70
N PRO A 214 14.60 14.33 -4.48
CA PRO A 214 15.30 13.17 -3.93
C PRO A 214 16.26 13.48 -2.78
N ALA A 215 16.91 14.65 -2.79
CA ALA A 215 17.78 15.07 -1.71
C ALA A 215 17.02 15.28 -0.39
N THR A 216 15.84 15.89 -0.44
CA THR A 216 14.96 16.07 0.71
C THR A 216 14.44 14.73 1.21
N TRP A 217 14.03 13.84 0.29
CA TRP A 217 13.58 12.50 0.64
C TRP A 217 14.70 11.69 1.33
N ARG A 218 15.91 11.67 0.77
CA ARG A 218 17.06 11.00 1.39
C ARG A 218 17.39 11.54 2.77
N ARG A 219 17.28 12.85 2.96
CA ARG A 219 17.56 13.50 4.25
C ARG A 219 16.56 13.11 5.32
N HIS A 220 15.27 13.13 5.02
CA HIS A 220 14.21 13.05 6.03
C HIS A 220 13.54 11.68 6.12
N PHE A 221 13.51 10.90 5.02
CA PHE A 221 12.72 9.66 4.95
C PHE A 221 13.55 8.39 4.83
N LYS A 222 14.61 8.39 4.01
CA LYS A 222 15.36 7.17 3.69
C LYS A 222 15.81 6.39 4.93
N ALA A 223 16.48 7.04 5.87
CA ALA A 223 17.00 6.36 7.07
C ALA A 223 15.87 5.86 7.99
N ARG A 224 14.77 6.58 8.07
CA ARG A 224 13.59 6.20 8.87
C ARG A 224 12.92 4.95 8.30
N LEU A 225 12.66 4.95 6.99
CA LEU A 225 12.09 3.81 6.30
C LEU A 225 13.03 2.58 6.36
N ALA A 226 14.33 2.78 6.16
CA ALA A 226 15.33 1.72 6.32
C ALA A 226 15.29 1.09 7.72
N ARG A 227 15.12 1.90 8.77
CA ARG A 227 15.02 1.39 10.14
C ARG A 227 13.76 0.58 10.40
N VAL A 228 12.62 0.99 9.85
CA VAL A 228 11.36 0.20 9.91
C VAL A 228 11.56 -1.17 9.25
N ILE A 229 12.15 -1.18 8.04
CA ILE A 229 12.44 -2.42 7.30
C ILE A 229 13.39 -3.33 8.08
N GLU A 230 14.46 -2.77 8.63
CA GLU A 230 15.45 -3.51 9.43
C GLU A 230 14.78 -4.22 10.62
N ILE A 231 14.01 -3.48 11.43
CA ILE A 231 13.33 -4.03 12.62
C ILE A 231 12.28 -5.07 12.25
N ALA A 232 11.54 -4.86 11.17
CA ALA A 232 10.59 -5.86 10.68
C ALA A 232 11.32 -7.16 10.28
N ARG A 233 12.46 -7.07 9.61
CA ARG A 233 13.29 -8.22 9.23
C ARG A 233 14.05 -8.87 10.38
N GLU A 234 14.38 -8.14 11.43
CA GLU A 234 14.88 -8.75 12.68
C GLU A 234 13.84 -9.73 13.26
N ALA A 235 12.54 -9.43 13.08
CA ALA A 235 11.44 -10.29 13.54
C ALA A 235 11.11 -11.44 12.55
N SER A 236 11.31 -11.23 11.24
CA SER A 236 11.12 -12.24 10.19
C SER A 236 12.11 -11.97 9.05
N PRO A 237 13.25 -12.70 8.99
CA PRO A 237 14.33 -12.43 8.00
C PRO A 237 13.90 -12.58 6.54
N ASP A 238 12.93 -13.44 6.24
CA ASP A 238 12.43 -13.72 4.89
C ASP A 238 11.27 -12.82 4.45
N LEU A 239 10.95 -11.80 5.27
CA LEU A 239 9.86 -10.86 5.02
C LEU A 239 10.12 -10.04 3.75
N LEU A 240 9.18 -10.08 2.81
CA LEU A 240 9.21 -9.25 1.62
C LEU A 240 8.66 -7.86 1.96
N ILE A 241 9.31 -6.83 1.44
CA ILE A 241 8.92 -5.43 1.64
C ILE A 241 8.33 -4.89 0.36
N PHE A 242 7.08 -4.53 0.44
CA PHE A 242 6.34 -3.85 -0.61
C PHE A 242 6.29 -2.35 -0.29
N TYR A 243 6.44 -1.52 -1.31
CA TYR A 243 6.31 -0.07 -1.20
C TYR A 243 5.33 0.45 -2.23
N HIS A 244 4.27 1.09 -1.75
CA HIS A 244 3.28 1.77 -2.57
C HIS A 244 3.60 3.26 -2.66
N CYS A 245 3.45 3.80 -3.86
CA CYS A 245 3.41 5.24 -4.11
C CYS A 245 2.76 5.47 -5.48
N ASP A 246 1.69 6.23 -5.50
CA ASP A 246 1.10 6.68 -6.76
C ASP A 246 1.99 7.70 -7.49
N GLY A 247 1.80 7.84 -8.81
CA GLY A 247 2.51 8.81 -9.64
C GLY A 247 3.90 8.37 -10.09
N ASP A 248 4.74 9.34 -10.46
CA ASP A 248 6.10 9.09 -10.95
C ASP A 248 7.14 9.21 -9.82
N PHE A 249 7.45 8.11 -9.19
CA PHE A 249 8.54 7.98 -8.21
C PHE A 249 9.79 7.29 -8.76
N THR A 250 9.95 7.20 -10.07
CA THR A 250 11.10 6.55 -10.76
C THR A 250 12.45 6.97 -10.15
N ARG A 251 12.60 8.24 -9.76
CA ARG A 251 13.84 8.77 -9.19
C ARG A 251 14.18 8.25 -7.80
N LEU A 252 13.23 7.63 -7.10
CA LEU A 252 13.44 7.02 -5.78
C LEU A 252 13.71 5.51 -5.86
N VAL A 253 13.40 4.85 -6.98
CA VAL A 253 13.56 3.39 -7.12
C VAL A 253 14.95 2.90 -6.71
N PRO A 254 16.06 3.55 -7.10
CA PRO A 254 17.40 3.12 -6.63
C PRO A 254 17.55 3.18 -5.11
N ASP A 255 17.01 4.22 -4.47
CA ASP A 255 17.06 4.39 -3.01
C ASP A 255 16.18 3.37 -2.28
N LEU A 256 15.00 3.05 -2.84
CA LEU A 256 14.10 2.02 -2.30
C LEU A 256 14.75 0.63 -2.35
N VAL A 257 15.37 0.28 -3.47
CA VAL A 257 16.14 -0.97 -3.60
C VAL A 257 17.30 -1.02 -2.60
N ASP A 258 18.02 0.08 -2.42
CA ASP A 258 19.17 0.18 -1.51
C ASP A 258 18.78 -0.06 -0.04
N ILE A 259 17.61 0.36 0.40
CA ILE A 259 17.09 0.13 1.75
C ILE A 259 16.35 -1.20 1.91
N GLY A 260 16.25 -2.00 0.85
CA GLY A 260 15.75 -3.37 0.89
C GLY A 260 14.27 -3.55 0.54
N VAL A 261 13.66 -2.63 -0.20
CA VAL A 261 12.36 -2.86 -0.83
C VAL A 261 12.48 -3.94 -1.89
N ASN A 262 11.59 -4.93 -1.88
CA ASN A 262 11.55 -6.04 -2.81
C ASN A 262 10.52 -5.85 -3.93
N VAL A 263 9.46 -5.09 -3.65
CA VAL A 263 8.30 -4.93 -4.52
C VAL A 263 7.87 -3.48 -4.55
N ILE A 264 7.64 -2.92 -5.72
CA ILE A 264 7.04 -1.58 -5.88
C ILE A 264 5.66 -1.68 -6.52
N ASN A 265 4.78 -0.76 -6.13
CA ASN A 265 3.39 -0.67 -6.54
C ASN A 265 2.87 0.78 -6.47
N PRO A 266 1.95 1.18 -7.34
CA PRO A 266 1.78 0.59 -8.65
C PRO A 266 2.83 1.14 -9.62
N LEU A 267 2.92 0.56 -10.81
CA LEU A 267 3.63 1.19 -11.91
C LEU A 267 2.60 1.73 -12.90
N GLN A 268 2.06 2.89 -12.58
CA GLN A 268 1.05 3.56 -13.39
C GLN A 268 1.60 3.88 -14.78
N PRO A 269 1.09 3.28 -15.87
CA PRO A 269 1.70 3.41 -17.21
C PRO A 269 1.63 4.83 -17.77
N ASP A 270 0.73 5.67 -17.25
CA ASP A 270 0.64 7.09 -17.60
C ASP A 270 1.73 7.93 -16.92
N CYS A 271 2.44 7.38 -15.94
CA CYS A 271 3.42 8.08 -15.10
C CYS A 271 4.82 7.49 -15.22
N MET A 272 4.95 6.15 -15.27
CA MET A 272 6.23 5.43 -15.14
C MET A 272 6.46 4.46 -16.30
N ASP A 273 7.72 4.31 -16.73
CA ASP A 273 8.14 3.28 -17.68
C ASP A 273 8.51 1.99 -16.96
N ALA A 274 7.52 1.10 -16.78
CA ALA A 274 7.70 -0.19 -16.12
C ALA A 274 8.76 -1.08 -16.85
N ALA A 275 8.87 -0.99 -18.18
CA ALA A 275 9.87 -1.75 -18.95
C ALA A 275 11.29 -1.28 -18.66
N ALA A 276 11.50 0.03 -18.52
CA ALA A 276 12.79 0.59 -18.13
C ALA A 276 13.17 0.14 -16.70
N ILE A 277 12.24 0.22 -15.75
CA ILE A 277 12.47 -0.24 -14.38
C ILE A 277 12.77 -1.74 -14.36
N LYS A 278 12.02 -2.54 -15.13
CA LYS A 278 12.25 -3.98 -15.25
C LYS A 278 13.63 -4.30 -15.80
N ARG A 279 14.08 -3.58 -16.82
CA ARG A 279 15.41 -3.76 -17.40
C ARG A 279 16.53 -3.44 -16.39
N ASP A 280 16.35 -2.37 -15.60
CA ASP A 280 17.41 -1.82 -14.77
C ASP A 280 17.47 -2.50 -13.37
N PHE A 281 16.35 -3.06 -12.89
CA PHE A 281 16.21 -3.60 -11.53
C PHE A 281 15.53 -4.98 -11.45
N GLY A 282 15.07 -5.56 -12.56
CA GLY A 282 14.16 -6.71 -12.56
C GLY A 282 14.75 -8.03 -12.08
N ASP A 283 16.04 -8.09 -11.74
CA ASP A 283 16.69 -9.22 -11.08
C ASP A 283 16.57 -9.20 -9.55
N ARG A 284 16.15 -8.07 -8.96
CA ARG A 284 16.09 -7.84 -7.50
C ARG A 284 14.87 -7.01 -7.04
N LEU A 285 14.05 -6.52 -7.97
CA LEU A 285 12.86 -5.73 -7.70
C LEU A 285 11.69 -6.28 -8.51
N ALA A 286 10.66 -6.72 -7.82
CA ALA A 286 9.42 -7.18 -8.42
C ALA A 286 8.45 -6.00 -8.64
N LEU A 287 7.62 -6.13 -9.66
CA LEU A 287 6.60 -5.17 -10.04
C LEU A 287 5.21 -5.73 -9.69
N TRP A 288 4.43 -4.95 -8.98
CA TRP A 288 3.05 -5.27 -8.65
C TRP A 288 2.13 -4.13 -9.10
N GLY A 289 1.04 -4.43 -9.82
CA GLY A 289 0.12 -3.39 -10.29
C GLY A 289 0.66 -2.62 -11.51
N THR A 290 0.65 -3.28 -12.66
CA THR A 290 1.19 -2.73 -13.91
C THR A 290 0.13 -2.64 -15.01
N VAL A 291 -1.11 -3.10 -14.74
CA VAL A 291 -2.12 -3.28 -15.79
C VAL A 291 -3.00 -2.05 -15.92
N GLY A 292 -2.92 -1.42 -17.07
CA GLY A 292 -3.85 -0.45 -17.58
C GLY A 292 -3.71 0.97 -17.03
N SER A 293 -4.26 1.91 -17.76
CA SER A 293 -4.49 3.29 -17.35
C SER A 293 -5.83 3.42 -16.62
N ALA A 294 -6.05 4.50 -15.87
CA ALA A 294 -7.36 4.81 -15.29
C ALA A 294 -8.47 4.80 -16.35
N LEU A 295 -8.19 5.37 -17.52
CA LEU A 295 -9.16 5.40 -18.61
C LEU A 295 -9.53 4.01 -19.13
N LEU A 296 -8.59 3.07 -19.16
CA LEU A 296 -8.84 1.68 -19.55
C LEU A 296 -9.80 1.01 -18.57
N TRP A 297 -9.57 1.19 -17.27
CA TRP A 297 -10.39 0.58 -16.24
C TRP A 297 -11.82 1.14 -16.24
N ASP A 298 -11.98 2.46 -16.32
CA ASP A 298 -13.29 3.11 -16.23
C ASP A 298 -14.11 3.00 -17.51
N ARG A 299 -13.48 2.97 -18.69
CA ARG A 299 -14.15 3.14 -19.99
C ARG A 299 -13.71 2.17 -21.07
N GLY A 300 -12.72 1.32 -20.79
CA GLY A 300 -12.28 0.31 -21.74
C GLY A 300 -13.28 -0.83 -21.90
N THR A 301 -13.06 -1.64 -22.93
CA THR A 301 -13.82 -2.87 -23.16
C THR A 301 -13.07 -4.08 -22.59
N PRO A 302 -13.76 -5.21 -22.30
CA PRO A 302 -13.12 -6.46 -21.90
C PRO A 302 -11.97 -6.89 -22.83
N ASP A 303 -12.12 -6.74 -24.15
CA ASP A 303 -11.07 -7.08 -25.11
C ASP A 303 -9.83 -6.18 -24.99
N GLN A 304 -10.04 -4.91 -24.68
CA GLN A 304 -8.91 -3.99 -24.43
C GLN A 304 -8.17 -4.36 -23.15
N VAL A 305 -8.90 -4.73 -22.09
CA VAL A 305 -8.29 -5.21 -20.82
C VAL A 305 -7.51 -6.50 -21.07
N ARG A 306 -8.07 -7.48 -21.78
CA ARG A 306 -7.35 -8.73 -22.15
C ARG A 306 -6.08 -8.45 -22.94
N SER A 307 -6.14 -7.54 -23.92
CA SER A 307 -4.99 -7.14 -24.72
C SER A 307 -3.90 -6.48 -23.89
N GLU A 308 -4.27 -5.66 -22.93
CA GLU A 308 -3.34 -4.99 -22.03
C GLU A 308 -2.67 -5.98 -21.04
N VAL A 309 -3.42 -6.92 -20.47
CA VAL A 309 -2.88 -8.01 -19.64
C VAL A 309 -1.83 -8.79 -20.44
N LYS A 310 -2.17 -9.19 -21.67
CA LYS A 310 -1.23 -9.90 -22.55
C LYS A 310 0.04 -9.08 -22.81
N ARG A 311 -0.11 -7.81 -23.12
CA ARG A 311 1.03 -6.90 -23.34
C ARG A 311 1.93 -6.79 -22.11
N CYS A 312 1.34 -6.65 -20.91
CA CYS A 312 2.11 -6.61 -19.66
C CYS A 312 2.91 -7.90 -19.44
N ILE A 313 2.29 -9.07 -19.66
CA ILE A 313 2.95 -10.37 -19.55
C ILE A 313 4.13 -10.47 -20.53
N GLU A 314 3.91 -10.15 -21.81
CA GLU A 314 4.94 -10.23 -22.85
C GLU A 314 6.10 -9.27 -22.63
N THR A 315 5.83 -8.11 -22.01
CA THR A 315 6.84 -7.05 -21.82
C THR A 315 7.60 -7.19 -20.50
N LEU A 316 6.92 -7.59 -19.40
CA LEU A 316 7.43 -7.53 -18.05
C LEU A 316 7.68 -8.91 -17.43
N GLY A 317 7.04 -9.95 -17.96
CA GLY A 317 7.20 -11.32 -17.47
C GLY A 317 8.50 -11.97 -17.92
N PRO A 318 8.75 -13.25 -17.55
CA PRO A 318 7.91 -14.10 -16.70
C PRO A 318 8.23 -14.01 -15.19
N HIS A 319 9.30 -13.33 -14.79
CA HIS A 319 9.80 -13.27 -13.40
C HIS A 319 9.59 -11.88 -12.81
N GLY A 320 9.52 -11.76 -11.50
CA GLY A 320 9.40 -10.48 -10.79
C GLY A 320 8.14 -9.71 -11.19
N LEU A 321 7.00 -10.40 -11.38
CA LEU A 321 5.75 -9.78 -11.79
C LEU A 321 4.57 -10.40 -11.03
N LEU A 322 3.77 -9.54 -10.40
CA LEU A 322 2.45 -9.85 -9.89
C LEU A 322 1.46 -8.90 -10.56
N LEU A 323 0.52 -9.46 -11.32
CA LEU A 323 -0.44 -8.66 -12.06
C LEU A 323 -1.57 -8.18 -11.17
N ALA A 324 -1.80 -6.90 -11.23
CA ALA A 324 -2.96 -6.21 -10.64
C ALA A 324 -3.27 -4.96 -11.46
N PRO A 325 -4.45 -4.36 -11.33
CA PRO A 325 -4.71 -3.01 -11.79
C PRO A 325 -3.66 -2.03 -11.27
N ALA A 326 -3.26 -1.07 -12.11
CA ALA A 326 -2.34 0.00 -11.73
C ALA A 326 -3.06 1.23 -11.15
N TYR A 327 -4.37 1.17 -11.04
CA TYR A 327 -5.27 2.20 -10.52
C TYR A 327 -6.39 1.56 -9.72
N ASP A 328 -7.08 2.38 -8.92
CA ASP A 328 -8.31 1.98 -8.24
C ASP A 328 -9.37 1.53 -9.25
N ILE A 329 -10.14 0.53 -8.88
CA ILE A 329 -11.15 -0.08 -9.74
C ILE A 329 -12.59 0.17 -9.27
N ASP A 330 -12.78 1.20 -8.44
CA ASP A 330 -14.07 1.53 -7.80
C ASP A 330 -15.20 1.77 -8.80
N PHE A 331 -14.88 2.34 -9.98
CA PHE A 331 -15.86 2.62 -11.03
C PHE A 331 -15.72 1.71 -12.26
N THR A 332 -14.90 0.68 -12.14
CA THR A 332 -14.63 -0.25 -13.25
C THR A 332 -15.84 -1.14 -13.52
N PRO A 333 -16.31 -1.26 -14.77
CA PRO A 333 -17.32 -2.23 -15.13
C PRO A 333 -16.92 -3.65 -14.70
N PHE A 334 -17.84 -4.40 -14.10
CA PHE A 334 -17.57 -5.74 -13.58
C PHE A 334 -17.00 -6.70 -14.64
N GLU A 335 -17.50 -6.60 -15.88
CA GLU A 335 -16.99 -7.37 -17.00
C GLU A 335 -15.51 -7.12 -17.31
N ASN A 336 -14.98 -5.92 -17.03
CA ASN A 336 -13.55 -5.62 -17.19
C ASN A 336 -12.72 -6.32 -16.10
N ILE A 337 -13.22 -6.40 -14.88
CA ILE A 337 -12.57 -7.13 -13.78
C ILE A 337 -12.55 -8.64 -14.08
N VAL A 338 -13.66 -9.17 -14.60
CA VAL A 338 -13.73 -10.57 -15.07
C VAL A 338 -12.71 -10.80 -16.18
N ALA A 339 -12.69 -9.94 -17.20
CA ALA A 339 -11.77 -10.06 -18.35
C ALA A 339 -10.31 -10.03 -17.92
N PHE A 340 -9.94 -9.20 -16.93
CA PHE A 340 -8.61 -9.18 -16.33
C PHE A 340 -8.26 -10.54 -15.75
N ASN A 341 -9.10 -11.07 -14.87
CA ASN A 341 -8.83 -12.33 -14.19
C ASN A 341 -8.70 -13.51 -15.16
N GLU A 342 -9.61 -13.61 -16.14
CA GLU A 342 -9.56 -14.63 -17.19
C GLU A 342 -8.30 -14.51 -18.06
N ALA A 343 -7.92 -13.28 -18.44
CA ALA A 343 -6.74 -13.05 -19.25
C ALA A 343 -5.44 -13.43 -18.52
N VAL A 344 -5.34 -13.18 -17.21
CA VAL A 344 -4.18 -13.61 -16.42
C VAL A 344 -4.11 -15.15 -16.37
N GLU A 345 -5.24 -15.84 -16.24
CA GLU A 345 -5.27 -17.29 -16.26
C GLU A 345 -4.91 -17.88 -17.63
N GLU A 346 -5.36 -17.25 -18.71
CA GLU A 346 -5.10 -17.69 -20.08
C GLU A 346 -3.64 -17.43 -20.50
N TYR A 347 -3.14 -16.21 -20.30
CA TYR A 347 -1.82 -15.80 -20.82
C TYR A 347 -0.68 -15.93 -19.82
N GLY A 348 -0.99 -16.06 -18.53
CA GLY A 348 0.00 -16.08 -17.46
C GLY A 348 0.64 -17.47 -17.19
N GLN A 349 0.25 -18.51 -17.92
CA GLN A 349 0.80 -19.85 -17.76
C GLN A 349 2.26 -19.91 -18.23
N MET A 350 3.14 -20.47 -17.42
CA MET A 350 4.53 -20.77 -17.81
C MET A 350 4.59 -22.18 -18.38
N ILE A 351 4.96 -22.27 -19.66
CA ILE A 351 5.09 -23.53 -20.39
C ILE A 351 6.48 -24.14 -20.12
#